data_9e5ae3b03d1d2575c7da71399a0c8724
#
_entry.id   9e5ae3b03d1d2575c7da71399a0c8724
#
_cell.length_a   1.000
_cell.length_b   1.000
_cell.length_c   1.000
_cell.angle_alpha   90.00
_cell.angle_beta   90.00
_cell.angle_gamma   90.00
#
_symmetry.space_group_name_H-M   'P 1'
#
loop_
_entity.id
_entity.type
_entity.pdbx_description
1 polymer ?
#
loop_
_entity_poly.entity_id
_entity_poly.type
_entity_poly.pdbx_seq_one_letter_code
_entity_poly.pdbx_strand_id
1 'polypeptide(L)'
;MSRMSNINTYEKSFPVSWEELHRNSKALAWRLSEMQPYKGIIAVTRGGLVAAAIVARELDIRLIDTVCVLSYNQKTKGEVNVLKESTIANNGQDWLIVDDLV
;
A
#
# COMPACT_ATOMS: atom_id res chain seq x y z
N MET A 1 -0.12 5.69 1.60
CA MET A 1 0.75 6.03 0.97
C MET A 1 0.50 6.23 -0.31
N SER A 2 0.32 6.34 -0.99
CA SER A 2 0.15 6.47 -2.13
C SER A 2 -0.46 7.34 -2.76
N ARG A 3 -0.19 8.29 -3.02
CA ARG A 3 -0.70 9.14 -3.74
C ARG A 3 -0.19 9.09 -5.04
N MET A 4 0.60 8.28 -5.44
CA MET A 4 1.12 8.38 -6.64
C MET A 4 0.21 8.27 -7.75
N SER A 5 -0.79 7.63 -7.65
CA SER A 5 -1.58 7.57 -8.77
C SER A 5 -2.68 8.44 -8.77
N ASN A 6 -2.89 9.07 -7.76
CA ASN A 6 -3.96 9.83 -7.68
C ASN A 6 -4.11 10.74 -8.69
N ILE A 7 -3.13 11.29 -9.05
CA ILE A 7 -3.22 12.23 -9.93
C ILE A 7 -3.82 11.94 -11.12
N ASN A 8 -3.63 10.98 -11.61
CA ASN A 8 -4.14 10.87 -12.81
C ASN A 8 -5.27 10.17 -12.83
N THR A 9 -5.79 10.04 -11.86
CA THR A 9 -6.86 9.41 -11.80
C THR A 9 -7.62 9.67 -12.90
N TYR A 10 -7.95 10.71 -13.14
CA TYR A 10 -8.82 10.90 -14.11
C TYR A 10 -8.15 10.94 -15.30
N GLU A 11 -7.11 11.12 -15.21
CA GLU A 11 -6.54 11.25 -16.32
C GLU A 11 -6.18 10.12 -16.85
N LYS A 12 -6.35 9.29 -16.36
CA LYS A 12 -6.14 8.26 -16.93
C LYS A 12 -5.14 8.34 -17.81
N SER A 13 -4.59 9.18 -17.85
CA SER A 13 -3.72 9.30 -18.79
C SER A 13 -2.37 9.21 -18.37
N PHE A 14 -2.02 8.97 -17.26
CA PHE A 14 -0.70 8.93 -16.89
C PHE A 14 -0.34 7.59 -16.46
N PRO A 15 -0.06 6.66 -17.25
CA PRO A 15 0.28 5.35 -16.81
C PRO A 15 1.61 5.43 -16.15
N VAL A 16 1.79 4.81 -15.05
CA VAL A 16 3.05 4.80 -14.36
C VAL A 16 3.80 3.56 -14.79
N SER A 17 4.99 3.70 -15.26
CA SER A 17 5.77 2.55 -15.71
C SER A 17 6.26 1.77 -14.51
N TRP A 18 6.70 0.54 -14.75
CA TRP A 18 7.25 -0.25 -13.69
C TRP A 18 8.51 0.41 -13.14
N GLU A 19 9.28 1.03 -13.97
CA GLU A 19 10.46 1.69 -13.49
C GLU A 19 10.13 2.86 -12.60
N GLU A 20 9.10 3.60 -12.94
CA GLU A 20 8.72 4.71 -12.11
C GLU A 20 8.15 4.23 -10.80
N LEU A 21 7.36 3.18 -10.84
CA LEU A 21 6.79 2.66 -9.62
C LEU A 21 7.91 2.18 -8.70
N HIS A 22 8.88 1.49 -9.27
CA HIS A 22 9.97 0.97 -8.48
C HIS A 22 10.78 2.12 -7.87
N ARG A 23 11.06 3.13 -8.65
CA ARG A 23 11.85 4.24 -8.16
C ARG A 23 11.10 5.00 -7.09
N ASN A 24 9.81 5.23 -7.29
CA ASN A 24 9.05 5.97 -6.33
C ASN A 24 8.89 5.20 -5.02
N SER A 25 8.74 3.90 -5.12
CA SER A 25 8.60 3.08 -3.92
C SER A 25 9.90 3.06 -3.13
N LYS A 26 11.04 3.05 -3.82
CA LYS A 26 12.31 3.09 -3.11
C LYS A 26 12.50 4.44 -2.45
N ALA A 27 12.10 5.51 -3.11
CA ALA A 27 12.24 6.83 -2.52
C ALA A 27 11.36 6.93 -1.27
N LEU A 28 10.17 6.34 -1.33
CA LEU A 28 9.31 6.37 -0.18
C LEU A 28 9.93 5.57 0.95
N ALA A 29 10.51 4.43 0.63
CA ALA A 29 11.13 3.61 1.68
C ALA A 29 12.24 4.38 2.37
N TRP A 30 12.98 5.16 1.62
CA TRP A 30 14.04 5.92 2.24
C TRP A 30 13.48 6.92 3.24
N ARG A 31 12.37 7.56 2.93
CA ARG A 31 11.80 8.46 3.88
C ARG A 31 11.26 7.72 5.08
N LEU A 32 10.68 6.54 4.86
CA LEU A 32 10.13 5.78 5.97
C LEU A 32 11.21 5.22 6.85
N SER A 33 12.41 5.08 6.32
CA SER A 33 13.46 4.46 7.11
C SER A 33 13.80 5.26 8.35
N GLU A 34 13.45 6.53 8.34
CA GLU A 34 13.77 7.32 9.49
C GLU A 34 12.86 7.04 10.67
N MET A 35 11.77 6.37 10.45
CA MET A 35 10.86 6.09 11.53
C MET A 35 10.88 4.64 11.93
N GLN A 36 11.88 3.90 11.50
CA GLN A 36 11.98 2.53 11.90
C GLN A 36 12.21 2.42 13.39
N PRO A 37 11.95 1.32 13.99
CA PRO A 37 11.66 0.05 13.33
C PRO A 37 10.18 -0.18 13.13
N TYR A 38 9.87 -1.02 12.13
CA TYR A 38 8.52 -1.42 11.90
C TYR A 38 8.40 -2.90 12.14
N LYS A 39 7.25 -3.34 12.66
CA LYS A 39 7.08 -4.75 12.89
C LYS A 39 6.76 -5.47 11.61
N GLY A 40 6.08 -4.85 10.70
CA GLY A 40 5.72 -5.50 9.46
C GLY A 40 4.95 -4.56 8.57
N ILE A 41 4.48 -5.11 7.46
CA ILE A 41 3.75 -4.35 6.49
C ILE A 41 2.41 -5.02 6.24
N ILE A 42 1.36 -4.23 6.14
CA ILE A 42 0.07 -4.73 5.72
C ILE A 42 -0.18 -4.15 4.35
N ALA A 43 -0.33 -5.01 3.35
CA ALA A 43 -0.58 -4.57 2.01
C ALA A 43 -2.07 -4.66 1.73
N VAL A 44 -2.67 -3.60 1.25
CA VAL A 44 -4.07 -3.62 0.91
C VAL A 44 -4.17 -4.12 -0.51
N THR A 45 -4.75 -5.28 -0.67
CA THR A 45 -4.73 -5.92 -1.97
C THR A 45 -5.84 -5.36 -2.80
N ARG A 46 -5.66 -5.36 -4.02
CA ARG A 46 -4.46 -5.77 -4.76
C ARG A 46 -3.51 -4.61 -4.96
N GLY A 47 -4.02 -3.39 -4.91
CA GLY A 47 -3.23 -2.25 -5.32
C GLY A 47 -1.94 -2.06 -4.58
N GLY A 48 -1.91 -2.40 -3.32
CA GLY A 48 -0.71 -2.16 -2.55
C GLY A 48 0.34 -3.24 -2.62
N LEU A 49 0.06 -4.33 -3.33
CA LEU A 49 0.98 -5.45 -3.29
C LEU A 49 2.36 -5.15 -3.84
N VAL A 50 2.44 -4.52 -4.98
CA VAL A 50 3.75 -4.32 -5.59
C VAL A 50 4.56 -3.31 -4.80
N ALA A 51 3.95 -2.22 -4.40
CA ALA A 51 4.67 -1.22 -3.64
C ALA A 51 5.10 -1.80 -2.30
N ALA A 52 4.24 -2.62 -1.69
CA ALA A 52 4.60 -3.21 -0.41
C ALA A 52 5.81 -4.11 -0.54
N ALA A 53 5.89 -4.85 -1.63
CA ALA A 53 7.03 -5.74 -1.83
C ALA A 53 8.32 -4.94 -1.96
N ILE A 54 8.27 -3.83 -2.67
CA ILE A 54 9.46 -3.04 -2.87
C ILE A 54 9.88 -2.38 -1.55
N VAL A 55 8.91 -1.81 -0.83
CA VAL A 55 9.23 -1.14 0.41
C VAL A 55 9.77 -2.16 1.43
N ALA A 56 9.18 -3.34 1.47
CA ALA A 56 9.63 -4.35 2.41
C ALA A 56 11.07 -4.71 2.14
N ARG A 57 11.41 -4.82 0.86
CA ARG A 57 12.76 -5.21 0.55
C ARG A 57 13.73 -4.09 0.90
N GLU A 58 13.37 -2.86 0.62
CA GLU A 58 14.28 -1.77 0.90
C GLU A 58 14.47 -1.57 2.39
N LEU A 59 13.46 -1.81 3.20
CA LEU A 59 13.57 -1.63 4.62
C LEU A 59 13.91 -2.91 5.36
N ASP A 60 14.08 -3.99 4.62
CA ASP A 60 14.40 -5.29 5.20
C ASP A 60 13.33 -5.71 6.21
N ILE A 61 12.06 -5.51 5.85
CA ILE A 61 10.97 -5.95 6.67
C ILE A 61 10.51 -7.27 6.10
N ARG A 62 10.51 -8.31 6.92
CA ARG A 62 10.20 -9.61 6.40
C ARG A 62 8.79 -10.08 6.66
N LEU A 63 8.06 -9.39 7.51
CA LEU A 63 6.74 -9.82 7.84
C LEU A 63 5.74 -9.00 7.07
N ILE A 64 4.99 -9.63 6.20
CA ILE A 64 4.02 -8.94 5.38
C ILE A 64 2.72 -9.70 5.46
N ASP A 65 1.64 -8.98 5.72
CA ASP A 65 0.32 -9.59 5.69
C ASP A 65 -0.53 -8.78 4.72
N THR A 66 -1.70 -9.24 4.43
CA THR A 66 -2.56 -8.56 3.49
C THR A 66 -3.94 -8.37 4.08
N VAL A 67 -4.62 -7.35 3.57
CA VAL A 67 -5.99 -7.12 3.92
C VAL A 67 -6.71 -6.97 2.60
N CYS A 68 -7.82 -7.62 2.43
CA CYS A 68 -8.55 -7.52 1.19
C CYS A 68 -9.81 -6.73 1.43
N VAL A 69 -9.93 -5.61 0.76
CA VAL A 69 -11.05 -4.71 0.95
C VAL A 69 -11.72 -4.53 -0.40
N LEU A 70 -13.02 -4.60 -0.41
CA LEU A 70 -13.73 -4.42 -1.63
C LEU A 70 -14.69 -3.27 -1.48
N SER A 71 -14.61 -2.31 -2.38
CA SER A 71 -15.49 -1.21 -2.32
C SER A 71 -16.58 -1.49 -3.32
N TYR A 72 -17.83 -1.54 -2.88
CA TYR A 72 -18.84 -1.89 -3.70
C TYR A 72 -19.33 -0.78 -4.48
N ASN A 73 -20.28 -0.50 -4.98
CA ASN A 73 -20.58 0.38 -5.93
C ASN A 73 -20.49 1.76 -5.59
N GLN A 74 -20.31 2.56 -6.48
CA GLN A 74 -20.16 3.89 -6.21
C GLN A 74 -21.38 4.53 -5.78
N LYS A 75 -22.49 4.01 -6.02
CA LYS A 75 -23.64 4.66 -5.62
C LYS A 75 -23.77 4.66 -4.18
N THR A 76 -23.34 3.68 -3.51
CA THR A 76 -23.51 3.74 -2.09
C THR A 76 -22.28 4.16 -1.52
N LYS A 77 -21.62 4.98 -2.01
CA LYS A 77 -20.46 5.47 -1.57
C LYS A 77 -20.09 5.21 -0.25
N GLY A 78 -19.04 4.86 0.05
CA GLY A 78 -18.63 4.68 1.37
C GLY A 78 -18.77 3.28 1.84
N GLU A 79 -19.48 2.47 1.13
CA GLU A 79 -19.59 1.17 1.61
C GLU A 79 -18.40 0.36 1.26
N VAL A 80 -17.77 -0.25 2.20
CA VAL A 80 -16.58 -1.02 2.01
C VAL A 80 -16.73 -2.32 2.72
N ASN A 81 -16.38 -3.41 2.07
CA ASN A 81 -16.41 -4.70 2.70
C ASN A 81 -15.02 -5.22 2.87
N VAL A 82 -14.70 -5.65 4.04
CA VAL A 82 -13.40 -6.23 4.31
C VAL A 82 -13.54 -7.70 4.13
N LEU A 83 -12.92 -8.25 3.11
CA LEU A 83 -13.03 -9.66 2.83
C LEU A 83 -11.98 -10.47 3.55
N LYS A 84 -10.89 -9.89 3.91
CA LYS A 84 -9.86 -10.60 4.64
C LYS A 84 -9.18 -9.63 5.55
N GLU A 85 -9.05 -9.96 6.81
CA GLU A 85 -8.39 -9.10 7.74
C GLU A 85 -7.03 -9.61 8.08
N SER A 86 -6.18 -8.77 8.59
CA SER A 86 -4.89 -9.19 9.03
C SER A 86 -5.03 -9.85 10.36
N THR A 87 -4.41 -11.00 10.51
CA THR A 87 -4.51 -11.71 11.77
C THR A 87 -3.23 -11.62 12.57
N ILE A 88 -2.16 -11.12 12.02
CA ILE A 88 -0.92 -11.09 12.78
C ILE A 88 -0.54 -9.71 13.23
N ALA A 89 -1.20 -8.69 12.78
CA ALA A 89 -0.81 -7.35 13.14
C ALA A 89 -1.43 -6.89 14.44
N ASN A 90 -2.34 -7.64 15.00
CA ASN A 90 -2.98 -7.25 16.23
C ASN A 90 -3.58 -5.86 16.13
N ASN A 91 -3.17 -4.94 16.93
CA ASN A 91 -3.77 -3.64 16.89
C ASN A 91 -3.07 -2.75 15.87
N GLY A 92 -2.14 -3.24 15.12
CA GLY A 92 -1.51 -2.45 14.07
C GLY A 92 -0.40 -1.54 14.52
N GLN A 93 -0.03 -1.58 15.78
CA GLN A 93 0.98 -0.67 16.23
C GLN A 93 2.32 -0.99 15.59
N ASP A 94 2.99 -0.01 15.07
CA ASP A 94 4.30 -0.14 14.43
C ASP A 94 4.23 -0.94 13.13
N TRP A 95 3.07 -1.01 12.52
CA TRP A 95 2.96 -1.64 11.22
C TRP A 95 2.73 -0.57 10.17
N LEU A 96 3.27 -0.80 8.98
CA LEU A 96 3.04 0.09 7.88
C LEU A 96 1.89 -0.45 7.06
N ILE A 97 1.02 0.43 6.60
CA ILE A 97 -0.06 0.02 5.72
C ILE A 97 0.24 0.60 4.36
N VAL A 98 0.28 -0.24 3.35
CA VAL A 98 0.62 0.17 2.01
C VAL A 98 -0.57 -0.08 1.10
N ASP A 99 -1.00 0.94 0.41
CA ASP A 99 -2.12 0.86 -0.49
C ASP A 99 -1.84 1.74 -1.68
N ASP A 100 -2.58 1.60 -2.76
CA ASP A 100 -2.46 2.55 -3.82
C ASP A 100 -3.71 3.37 -3.76
N LEU A 101 -3.67 4.62 -4.10
CA LEU A 101 -4.77 5.40 -4.02
C LEU A 101 -5.26 5.58 -5.33
N VAL A 102 -6.20 5.08 -5.74
CA VAL A 102 -6.67 5.27 -7.04
C VAL A 102 -7.97 5.87 -7.13
#